data_36755ea17fe9285c842ee1d01d741bd6
#
_entry.id   36755ea17fe9285c842ee1d01d741bd6
#
_cell.length_a   1.000
_cell.length_b   1.000
_cell.length_c   1.000
_cell.angle_alpha   90.00
_cell.angle_beta   90.00
_cell.angle_gamma   90.00
#
_symmetry.space_group_name_H-M   'P 1'
#
loop_
_entity.id
_entity.type
_entity.pdbx_description
1 polymer ?
#
loop_
_entity_poly.entity_id
_entity_poly.type
_entity_poly.pdbx_seq_one_letter_code
_entity_poly.pdbx_strand_id
1 'polypeptide(L)'
;MQRFAIFIDAGYFFAAASQAIRGSAAARRNISIRNIPETIATLVSQASRQCENPSLLRIYWYDAIQGPRMSLEQTTLAHHVGLKLRLGTLNNAGEQKGVDSLIVTDLIELARNGAIADAVLISGDEDLRVAVQVAQTFGVRVHVLAVGDPSRNVSSTLQMEADSVKALDKAWIEEHISIQDDPVGTLQAALRSPSSLKPRTTQAETLESVAESVADSILEELQATEVQALGIHFAAGNQTVPPEYDRKLIAMTANRLSRRLESTELRRVRGVFVSQVRKRLTE
;
A
#
# COMPACT_ATOMS: atom_id res chain seq x y z
N MET A 1 -18.05 33.29 -3.07
CA MET A 1 -16.59 33.15 -3.07
C MET A 1 -16.28 31.77 -3.68
N GLN A 2 -15.63 31.71 -4.84
CA GLN A 2 -15.35 30.46 -5.52
C GLN A 2 -14.17 29.77 -4.81
N ARG A 3 -14.38 28.56 -4.33
CA ARG A 3 -13.37 27.72 -3.66
C ARG A 3 -13.28 26.38 -4.35
N PHE A 4 -12.10 25.77 -4.30
CA PHE A 4 -11.91 24.38 -4.75
C PHE A 4 -11.41 23.49 -3.63
N ALA A 5 -11.60 22.19 -3.77
CA ALA A 5 -11.00 21.17 -2.92
C ALA A 5 -10.26 20.14 -3.78
N ILE A 6 -9.25 19.50 -3.19
CA ILE A 6 -8.48 18.44 -3.82
C ILE A 6 -8.79 17.14 -3.09
N PHE A 7 -9.08 16.09 -3.86
CA PHE A 7 -9.39 14.74 -3.38
C PHE A 7 -8.33 13.79 -3.92
N ILE A 8 -7.47 13.26 -3.05
CA ILE A 8 -6.32 12.44 -3.44
C ILE A 8 -6.51 11.00 -2.96
N ASP A 9 -6.73 10.09 -3.88
CA ASP A 9 -6.64 8.66 -3.62
C ASP A 9 -5.16 8.25 -3.56
N ALA A 10 -4.65 7.95 -2.35
CA ALA A 10 -3.26 7.58 -2.15
C ALA A 10 -2.89 6.27 -2.86
N GLY A 11 -3.82 5.31 -2.90
CA GLY A 11 -3.61 4.04 -3.59
C GLY A 11 -3.33 4.25 -5.08
N TYR A 12 -4.21 4.97 -5.74
CA TYR A 12 -4.03 5.38 -7.12
C TYR A 12 -2.76 6.23 -7.31
N PHE A 13 -2.56 7.26 -6.49
CA PHE A 13 -1.44 8.19 -6.59
C PHE A 13 -0.09 7.46 -6.61
N PHE A 14 0.14 6.58 -5.65
CA PHE A 14 1.40 5.84 -5.57
C PHE A 14 1.53 4.74 -6.64
N ALA A 15 0.45 4.04 -6.97
CA ALA A 15 0.48 3.02 -8.02
C ALA A 15 0.80 3.63 -9.40
N ALA A 16 0.13 4.73 -9.75
CA ALA A 16 0.34 5.43 -11.01
C ALA A 16 1.73 6.09 -11.08
N ALA A 17 2.22 6.67 -9.96
CA ALA A 17 3.57 7.20 -9.87
C ALA A 17 4.63 6.11 -10.09
N SER A 18 4.46 4.93 -9.48
CA SER A 18 5.34 3.79 -9.68
C SER A 18 5.36 3.34 -11.15
N GLN A 19 4.19 3.23 -11.75
CA GLN A 19 4.06 2.88 -13.16
C GLN A 19 4.76 3.90 -14.08
N ALA A 20 4.64 5.20 -13.78
CA ALA A 20 5.27 6.27 -14.58
C ALA A 20 6.81 6.25 -14.48
N ILE A 21 7.37 5.97 -13.29
CA ILE A 21 8.82 5.94 -13.06
C ILE A 21 9.45 4.65 -13.58
N ARG A 22 8.87 3.49 -13.24
CA ARG A 22 9.47 2.16 -13.46
C ARG A 22 8.83 1.32 -14.55
N GLY A 23 7.64 1.71 -15.03
CA GLY A 23 6.84 0.87 -15.92
C GLY A 23 6.20 -0.35 -15.25
N SER A 24 6.26 -0.43 -13.91
CA SER A 24 5.68 -1.51 -13.11
C SER A 24 5.24 -1.03 -11.74
N ALA A 25 4.31 -1.75 -11.11
CA ALA A 25 3.87 -1.43 -9.76
C ALA A 25 4.95 -1.79 -8.72
N ALA A 26 5.30 -0.85 -7.84
CA ALA A 26 6.10 -1.08 -6.66
C ALA A 26 5.20 -1.40 -5.45
N ALA A 27 5.71 -2.17 -4.50
CA ALA A 27 5.00 -2.37 -3.24
C ALA A 27 4.85 -1.03 -2.50
N ARG A 28 3.70 -0.79 -1.86
CA ARG A 28 3.41 0.50 -1.18
C ARG A 28 4.49 0.88 -0.15
N ARG A 29 5.08 -0.10 0.53
CA ARG A 29 6.15 0.12 1.51
C ARG A 29 7.45 0.68 0.91
N ASN A 30 7.64 0.53 -0.40
CA ASN A 30 8.87 0.92 -1.11
C ASN A 30 8.72 2.27 -1.82
N ILE A 31 7.57 2.89 -1.75
CA ILE A 31 7.27 4.17 -2.39
C ILE A 31 6.87 5.19 -1.34
N SER A 32 7.43 6.39 -1.42
CA SER A 32 7.19 7.47 -0.47
C SER A 32 7.30 8.84 -1.12
N ILE A 33 6.72 9.84 -0.47
CA ILE A 33 6.88 11.24 -0.84
C ILE A 33 8.25 11.74 -0.32
N ARG A 34 9.06 12.37 -1.20
CA ARG A 34 10.38 12.88 -0.82
C ARG A 34 10.32 14.03 0.18
N ASN A 35 9.50 15.02 -0.13
CA ASN A 35 9.30 16.22 0.69
C ASN A 35 7.81 16.54 0.70
N ILE A 36 7.12 16.19 1.78
CA ILE A 36 5.65 16.36 1.89
C ILE A 36 5.23 17.82 1.73
N PRO A 37 5.78 18.81 2.45
CA PRO A 37 5.38 20.21 2.29
C PRO A 37 5.52 20.73 0.87
N GLU A 38 6.61 20.45 0.19
CA GLU A 38 6.90 20.88 -1.17
C GLU A 38 5.98 20.17 -2.19
N THR A 39 5.81 18.86 -2.06
CA THR A 39 4.91 18.07 -2.90
C THR A 39 3.48 18.59 -2.81
N ILE A 40 2.99 18.85 -1.61
CA ILE A 40 1.64 19.39 -1.40
C ILE A 40 1.53 20.80 -1.99
N ALA A 41 2.51 21.68 -1.80
CA ALA A 41 2.49 23.02 -2.36
C ALA A 41 2.45 23.01 -3.89
N THR A 42 3.25 22.16 -4.54
CA THR A 42 3.27 22.03 -6.00
C THR A 42 1.99 21.39 -6.54
N LEU A 43 1.43 20.38 -5.84
CA LEU A 43 0.11 19.80 -6.17
C LEU A 43 -1.00 20.86 -6.12
N VAL A 44 -1.04 21.68 -5.07
CA VAL A 44 -2.01 22.79 -4.95
C VAL A 44 -1.85 23.76 -6.10
N SER A 45 -0.62 24.11 -6.47
CA SER A 45 -0.35 25.00 -7.60
C SER A 45 -0.86 24.43 -8.93
N GLN A 46 -0.64 23.13 -9.20
CA GLN A 46 -1.14 22.47 -10.40
C GLN A 46 -2.68 22.42 -10.43
N ALA A 47 -3.30 22.04 -9.32
CA ALA A 47 -4.74 21.98 -9.18
C ALA A 47 -5.40 23.37 -9.32
N SER A 48 -4.84 24.39 -8.68
CA SER A 48 -5.34 25.76 -8.77
C SER A 48 -5.34 26.30 -10.21
N ARG A 49 -4.26 26.03 -10.98
CA ARG A 49 -4.20 26.41 -12.40
C ARG A 49 -5.22 25.66 -13.27
N GLN A 50 -5.63 24.49 -12.87
CA GLN A 50 -6.66 23.72 -13.59
C GLN A 50 -8.06 24.32 -13.37
N CYS A 51 -8.30 24.90 -12.19
CA CYS A 51 -9.55 25.52 -11.78
C CYS A 51 -9.59 27.05 -12.01
N GLU A 52 -8.68 27.63 -12.80
CA GLU A 52 -8.62 29.08 -13.05
C GLU A 52 -8.32 29.93 -11.80
N ASN A 53 -7.51 29.38 -10.88
CA ASN A 53 -6.99 30.01 -9.67
C ASN A 53 -8.01 30.47 -8.61
N PRO A 54 -9.02 29.67 -8.23
CA PRO A 54 -9.85 29.94 -7.08
C PRO A 54 -9.07 29.72 -5.77
N SER A 55 -9.66 30.11 -4.63
CA SER A 55 -9.05 29.86 -3.34
C SER A 55 -9.21 28.39 -2.91
N LEU A 56 -8.14 27.78 -2.41
CA LEU A 56 -8.22 26.43 -1.85
C LEU A 56 -9.05 26.40 -0.58
N LEU A 57 -10.07 25.54 -0.53
CA LEU A 57 -10.79 25.22 0.69
C LEU A 57 -9.97 24.25 1.54
N ARG A 58 -9.58 23.10 0.94
CA ARG A 58 -8.94 22.00 1.67
C ARG A 58 -8.41 20.91 0.72
N ILE A 59 -7.44 20.15 1.21
CA ILE A 59 -6.96 18.91 0.61
C ILE A 59 -7.50 17.76 1.44
N TYR A 60 -8.07 16.76 0.79
CA TYR A 60 -8.43 15.48 1.38
C TYR A 60 -7.48 14.42 0.83
N TRP A 61 -6.78 13.76 1.73
CA TRP A 61 -5.87 12.65 1.40
C TRP A 61 -6.49 11.37 1.93
N TYR A 62 -6.89 10.50 1.02
CA TYR A 62 -7.51 9.23 1.36
C TYR A 62 -6.49 8.11 1.25
N ASP A 63 -6.28 7.38 2.34
CA ASP A 63 -5.32 6.27 2.41
C ASP A 63 -5.91 5.14 3.23
N ALA A 64 -5.30 3.97 3.19
CA ALA A 64 -5.67 2.84 4.03
C ALA A 64 -4.64 2.65 5.15
N ILE A 65 -5.15 2.31 6.34
CA ILE A 65 -4.29 2.00 7.47
C ILE A 65 -4.09 0.50 7.60
N GLN A 66 -2.83 0.07 7.73
CA GLN A 66 -2.46 -1.31 8.00
C GLN A 66 -2.22 -1.50 9.50
N GLY A 67 -3.25 -1.99 10.22
CA GLY A 67 -3.17 -2.19 11.66
C GLY A 67 -3.53 -0.94 12.47
N PRO A 68 -3.18 -0.89 13.78
CA PRO A 68 -3.68 0.12 14.70
C PRO A 68 -2.93 1.46 14.68
N ARG A 69 -1.83 1.57 13.92
CA ARG A 69 -0.97 2.75 13.92
C ARG A 69 -0.75 3.31 12.53
N MET A 70 -0.79 4.64 12.42
CA MET A 70 -0.42 5.35 11.21
C MET A 70 1.10 5.22 10.95
N SER A 71 1.48 5.24 9.67
CA SER A 71 2.88 5.38 9.26
C SER A 71 3.39 6.80 9.59
N LEU A 72 4.71 6.98 9.58
CA LEU A 72 5.31 8.31 9.77
C LEU A 72 4.83 9.28 8.68
N GLU A 73 4.73 8.85 7.43
CA GLU A 73 4.22 9.63 6.31
C GLU A 73 2.77 10.06 6.55
N GLN A 74 1.89 9.12 6.95
CA GLN A 74 0.50 9.42 7.29
C GLN A 74 0.39 10.38 8.46
N THR A 75 1.23 10.22 9.48
CA THR A 75 1.27 11.14 10.63
C THR A 75 1.69 12.54 10.20
N THR A 76 2.71 12.67 9.34
CA THR A 76 3.15 13.97 8.82
C THR A 76 2.07 14.64 7.96
N LEU A 77 1.40 13.88 7.08
CA LEU A 77 0.27 14.36 6.29
C LEU A 77 -0.89 14.84 7.19
N ALA A 78 -1.22 14.09 8.24
CA ALA A 78 -2.31 14.44 9.16
C ALA A 78 -2.08 15.76 9.90
N HIS A 79 -0.81 16.15 10.12
CA HIS A 79 -0.45 17.42 10.76
C HIS A 79 -0.24 18.58 9.76
N HIS A 80 -0.31 18.30 8.46
CA HIS A 80 -0.12 19.34 7.44
C HIS A 80 -1.31 20.32 7.42
N VAL A 81 -1.00 21.63 7.47
CA VAL A 81 -2.04 22.68 7.47
C VAL A 81 -2.86 22.62 6.17
N GLY A 82 -4.17 22.67 6.29
CA GLY A 82 -5.09 22.63 5.14
C GLY A 82 -5.33 21.23 4.56
N LEU A 83 -4.70 20.18 5.10
CA LEU A 83 -4.92 18.80 4.70
C LEU A 83 -5.75 18.03 5.74
N LYS A 84 -6.63 17.16 5.28
CA LYS A 84 -7.36 16.19 6.08
C LYS A 84 -7.08 14.79 5.60
N LEU A 85 -6.39 14.02 6.44
CA LEU A 85 -6.20 12.60 6.23
C LEU A 85 -7.50 11.85 6.55
N ARG A 86 -7.93 11.01 5.60
CA ARG A 86 -9.08 10.11 5.70
C ARG A 86 -8.58 8.68 5.57
N LEU A 87 -8.81 7.85 6.59
CA LEU A 87 -8.28 6.50 6.62
C LEU A 87 -9.40 5.47 6.45
N GLY A 88 -9.31 4.70 5.37
CA GLY A 88 -10.02 3.43 5.22
C GLY A 88 -9.26 2.30 5.93
N THR A 89 -9.80 1.10 5.82
CA THR A 89 -9.17 -0.11 6.37
C THR A 89 -8.58 -0.98 5.26
N LEU A 90 -7.54 -1.74 5.58
CA LEU A 90 -7.09 -2.83 4.69
C LEU A 90 -7.78 -4.13 5.09
N ASN A 91 -8.24 -4.90 4.10
CA ASN A 91 -8.70 -6.26 4.34
C ASN A 91 -7.50 -7.21 4.54
N ASN A 92 -7.78 -8.48 4.88
CA ASN A 92 -6.74 -9.50 5.09
C ASN A 92 -5.91 -9.81 3.82
N ALA A 93 -6.39 -9.41 2.63
CA ALA A 93 -5.66 -9.54 1.36
C ALA A 93 -4.78 -8.32 1.05
N GLY A 94 -4.82 -7.26 1.90
CA GLY A 94 -4.09 -6.01 1.69
C GLY A 94 -4.79 -5.05 0.71
N GLU A 95 -6.07 -5.29 0.39
CA GLU A 95 -6.86 -4.40 -0.46
C GLU A 95 -7.53 -3.31 0.39
N GLN A 96 -7.57 -2.10 -0.14
CA GLN A 96 -8.23 -0.97 0.51
C GLN A 96 -9.75 -1.18 0.53
N LYS A 97 -10.37 -0.96 1.69
CA LYS A 97 -11.83 -0.96 1.83
C LYS A 97 -12.31 0.36 2.39
N GLY A 98 -13.33 0.90 1.76
CA GLY A 98 -14.03 2.09 2.20
C GLY A 98 -13.36 3.42 1.81
N VAL A 99 -12.20 3.42 1.17
CA VAL A 99 -11.53 4.64 0.69
C VAL A 99 -12.39 5.35 -0.36
N ASP A 100 -12.85 4.62 -1.37
CA ASP A 100 -13.70 5.16 -2.44
C ASP A 100 -15.01 5.71 -1.88
N SER A 101 -15.63 5.01 -0.92
CA SER A 101 -16.85 5.49 -0.25
C SER A 101 -16.62 6.79 0.52
N LEU A 102 -15.43 7.01 1.10
CA LEU A 102 -15.09 8.26 1.75
C LEU A 102 -14.92 9.39 0.73
N ILE A 103 -14.26 9.14 -0.42
CA ILE A 103 -14.13 10.12 -1.51
C ILE A 103 -15.52 10.52 -2.02
N VAL A 104 -16.36 9.53 -2.34
CA VAL A 104 -17.74 9.74 -2.81
C VAL A 104 -18.52 10.60 -1.83
N THR A 105 -18.48 10.25 -0.54
CA THR A 105 -19.22 10.96 0.51
C THR A 105 -18.75 12.40 0.64
N ASP A 106 -17.44 12.64 0.80
CA ASP A 106 -16.90 13.98 1.00
C ASP A 106 -17.16 14.87 -0.24
N LEU A 107 -17.03 14.34 -1.47
CA LEU A 107 -17.29 15.08 -2.71
C LEU A 107 -18.76 15.51 -2.82
N ILE A 108 -19.68 14.60 -2.62
CA ILE A 108 -21.13 14.87 -2.69
C ILE A 108 -21.54 15.84 -1.57
N GLU A 109 -21.06 15.66 -0.35
CA GLU A 109 -21.38 16.56 0.77
C GLU A 109 -20.89 17.99 0.55
N LEU A 110 -19.67 18.18 0.03
CA LEU A 110 -19.15 19.51 -0.27
C LEU A 110 -19.90 20.16 -1.42
N ALA A 111 -20.26 19.40 -2.45
CA ALA A 111 -21.06 19.88 -3.58
C ALA A 111 -22.46 20.31 -3.12
N ARG A 112 -23.16 19.44 -2.39
CA ARG A 112 -24.51 19.67 -1.89
C ARG A 112 -24.61 20.90 -0.97
N ASN A 113 -23.58 21.11 -0.15
CA ASN A 113 -23.50 22.25 0.77
C ASN A 113 -23.02 23.55 0.09
N GLY A 114 -22.78 23.58 -1.23
CA GLY A 114 -22.25 24.73 -1.94
C GLY A 114 -20.89 25.21 -1.39
N ALA A 115 -20.12 24.29 -0.78
CA ALA A 115 -18.86 24.60 -0.13
C ALA A 115 -17.72 24.83 -1.13
N ILE A 116 -17.83 24.25 -2.32
CA ILE A 116 -16.86 24.32 -3.42
C ILE A 116 -17.56 24.62 -4.75
N ALA A 117 -16.86 25.29 -5.64
CA ALA A 117 -17.24 25.48 -7.05
C ALA A 117 -16.51 24.50 -7.97
N ASP A 118 -15.32 24.08 -7.56
CA ASP A 118 -14.48 23.15 -8.29
C ASP A 118 -13.95 22.05 -7.38
N ALA A 119 -13.87 20.83 -7.91
CA ALA A 119 -13.22 19.69 -7.27
C ALA A 119 -12.09 19.19 -8.18
N VAL A 120 -10.90 18.99 -7.63
CA VAL A 120 -9.80 18.32 -8.34
C VAL A 120 -9.64 16.92 -7.76
N LEU A 121 -9.90 15.94 -8.60
CA LEU A 121 -9.82 14.53 -8.26
C LEU A 121 -8.50 13.94 -8.77
N ILE A 122 -7.68 13.41 -7.87
CA ILE A 122 -6.48 12.64 -8.17
C ILE A 122 -6.81 11.18 -7.92
N SER A 123 -7.50 10.59 -8.87
CA SER A 123 -7.86 9.17 -8.95
C SER A 123 -8.13 8.78 -10.40
N GLY A 124 -8.05 7.49 -10.68
CA GLY A 124 -8.36 6.93 -12.01
C GLY A 124 -9.53 5.95 -11.99
N ASP A 125 -10.17 5.77 -10.84
CA ASP A 125 -11.16 4.74 -10.63
C ASP A 125 -12.51 5.10 -11.27
N GLU A 126 -13.07 4.15 -12.04
CA GLU A 126 -14.38 4.26 -12.66
C GLU A 126 -15.52 4.40 -11.65
N ASP A 127 -15.40 3.78 -10.48
CA ASP A 127 -16.44 3.78 -9.46
C ASP A 127 -16.74 5.19 -8.92
N LEU A 128 -15.80 6.13 -9.08
CA LEU A 128 -16.00 7.53 -8.72
C LEU A 128 -16.86 8.33 -9.71
N ARG A 129 -17.11 7.80 -10.92
CA ARG A 129 -17.90 8.47 -11.97
C ARG A 129 -19.27 8.91 -11.49
N VAL A 130 -19.96 8.06 -10.74
CA VAL A 130 -21.30 8.40 -10.21
C VAL A 130 -21.24 9.59 -9.25
N ALA A 131 -20.20 9.66 -8.41
CA ALA A 131 -20.01 10.80 -7.51
C ALA A 131 -19.73 12.09 -8.27
N VAL A 132 -18.97 12.02 -9.38
CA VAL A 132 -18.72 13.15 -10.28
C VAL A 132 -20.03 13.66 -10.86
N GLN A 133 -20.85 12.78 -11.43
CA GLN A 133 -22.17 13.13 -11.97
C GLN A 133 -23.05 13.82 -10.94
N VAL A 134 -23.12 13.27 -9.72
CA VAL A 134 -23.91 13.86 -8.63
C VAL A 134 -23.38 15.25 -8.26
N ALA A 135 -22.07 15.44 -8.12
CA ALA A 135 -21.48 16.72 -7.80
C ALA A 135 -21.78 17.78 -8.88
N GLN A 136 -21.74 17.39 -10.16
CA GLN A 136 -22.09 18.27 -11.29
C GLN A 136 -23.58 18.72 -11.26
N THR A 137 -24.50 17.88 -10.74
CA THR A 137 -25.91 18.31 -10.57
C THR A 137 -26.07 19.46 -9.58
N PHE A 138 -25.10 19.63 -8.67
CA PHE A 138 -25.04 20.77 -7.74
C PHE A 138 -24.22 21.96 -8.30
N GLY A 139 -23.80 21.90 -9.57
CA GLY A 139 -23.08 22.98 -10.23
C GLY A 139 -21.58 23.02 -9.93
N VAL A 140 -21.02 21.93 -9.39
CA VAL A 140 -19.57 21.81 -9.17
C VAL A 140 -18.90 21.31 -10.45
N ARG A 141 -17.83 21.98 -10.89
CA ARG A 141 -16.96 21.45 -11.94
C ARG A 141 -15.99 20.44 -11.33
N VAL A 142 -15.86 19.28 -11.97
CA VAL A 142 -14.96 18.22 -11.49
C VAL A 142 -13.84 18.00 -12.50
N HIS A 143 -12.62 18.22 -12.05
CA HIS A 143 -11.40 18.11 -12.84
C HIS A 143 -10.61 16.87 -12.40
N VAL A 144 -10.13 16.08 -13.34
CA VAL A 144 -9.19 14.98 -13.05
C VAL A 144 -7.77 15.46 -13.25
N LEU A 145 -6.93 15.30 -12.24
CA LEU A 145 -5.48 15.50 -12.32
C LEU A 145 -4.81 14.10 -12.24
N ALA A 146 -4.54 13.53 -13.39
CA ALA A 146 -3.94 12.21 -13.50
C ALA A 146 -2.48 12.22 -13.05
N VAL A 147 -1.99 11.07 -12.60
CA VAL A 147 -0.57 10.85 -12.29
C VAL A 147 0.05 10.08 -13.46
N GLY A 148 0.91 10.73 -14.26
CA GLY A 148 1.44 10.17 -15.50
C GLY A 148 0.42 10.19 -16.64
N ASP A 149 0.47 9.21 -17.53
CA ASP A 149 -0.36 9.15 -18.73
C ASP A 149 -1.83 8.84 -18.42
N PRO A 150 -2.78 9.79 -18.65
CA PRO A 150 -4.19 9.56 -18.35
C PRO A 150 -4.79 8.39 -19.13
N SER A 151 -4.31 8.12 -20.35
CA SER A 151 -4.84 7.04 -21.18
C SER A 151 -4.59 5.65 -20.58
N ARG A 152 -3.64 5.54 -19.67
CA ARG A 152 -3.26 4.28 -19.00
C ARG A 152 -3.75 4.19 -17.55
N ASN A 153 -3.87 5.33 -16.89
CA ASN A 153 -4.03 5.39 -15.44
C ASN A 153 -5.41 5.89 -15.01
N VAL A 154 -6.24 6.38 -15.94
CA VAL A 154 -7.60 6.86 -15.64
C VAL A 154 -8.59 6.12 -16.55
N SER A 155 -9.70 5.63 -15.98
CA SER A 155 -10.73 4.97 -16.77
C SER A 155 -11.30 5.92 -17.82
N SER A 156 -11.58 5.40 -19.01
CA SER A 156 -12.13 6.21 -20.11
C SER A 156 -13.48 6.83 -19.78
N THR A 157 -14.28 6.16 -18.98
CA THR A 157 -15.60 6.64 -18.55
C THR A 157 -15.49 7.80 -17.58
N LEU A 158 -14.51 7.77 -16.65
CA LEU A 158 -14.22 8.90 -15.76
C LEU A 158 -13.66 10.09 -16.54
N GLN A 159 -12.78 9.84 -17.54
CA GLN A 159 -12.26 10.92 -18.39
C GLN A 159 -13.36 11.64 -19.20
N MET A 160 -14.33 10.89 -19.71
CA MET A 160 -15.46 11.45 -20.44
C MET A 160 -16.41 12.25 -19.54
N GLU A 161 -16.53 11.91 -18.27
CA GLU A 161 -17.41 12.59 -17.33
C GLU A 161 -16.79 13.86 -16.76
N ALA A 162 -15.47 13.92 -16.60
CA ALA A 162 -14.77 15.04 -16.00
C ALA A 162 -14.85 16.31 -16.89
N ASP A 163 -15.00 17.49 -16.27
CA ASP A 163 -15.00 18.78 -16.97
C ASP A 163 -13.62 19.09 -17.62
N SER A 164 -12.54 18.58 -17.04
CA SER A 164 -11.21 18.60 -17.67
C SER A 164 -10.31 17.49 -17.12
N VAL A 165 -9.36 17.05 -17.95
CA VAL A 165 -8.32 16.10 -17.56
C VAL A 165 -6.97 16.71 -17.85
N LYS A 166 -6.12 16.80 -16.80
CA LYS A 166 -4.69 17.16 -16.91
C LYS A 166 -3.85 16.08 -16.24
N ALA A 167 -2.54 16.16 -16.40
CA ALA A 167 -1.63 15.18 -15.84
C ALA A 167 -0.43 15.82 -15.14
N LEU A 168 -0.01 15.20 -14.04
CA LEU A 168 1.32 15.37 -13.49
C LEU A 168 2.28 14.58 -14.37
N ASP A 169 3.25 15.25 -14.96
CA ASP A 169 4.18 14.62 -15.87
C ASP A 169 5.24 13.78 -15.12
N LYS A 170 6.00 12.99 -15.88
CA LYS A 170 7.02 12.11 -15.32
C LYS A 170 8.10 12.90 -14.55
N ALA A 171 8.48 14.09 -15.01
CA ALA A 171 9.50 14.91 -14.37
C ALA A 171 9.03 15.35 -12.97
N TRP A 172 7.78 15.84 -12.86
CA TRP A 172 7.18 16.16 -11.58
C TRP A 172 7.14 14.95 -10.64
N ILE A 173 6.76 13.76 -11.17
CA ILE A 173 6.66 12.54 -10.35
C ILE A 173 8.04 12.13 -9.83
N GLU A 174 9.08 12.14 -10.67
CA GLU A 174 10.45 11.78 -10.28
C GLU A 174 11.04 12.76 -9.26
N GLU A 175 10.67 14.03 -9.32
CA GLU A 175 11.10 15.04 -8.35
C GLU A 175 10.49 14.81 -6.97
N HIS A 176 9.22 14.43 -6.90
CA HIS A 176 8.48 14.38 -5.64
C HIS A 176 8.34 12.99 -5.02
N ILE A 177 8.48 11.93 -5.82
CA ILE A 177 8.30 10.55 -5.36
C ILE A 177 9.63 9.81 -5.33
N SER A 178 9.84 9.08 -4.24
CA SER A 178 10.97 8.16 -4.07
C SER A 178 10.48 6.72 -4.12
N ILE A 179 11.17 5.90 -4.90
CA ILE A 179 10.94 4.46 -4.92
C ILE A 179 12.25 3.78 -4.54
N GLN A 180 12.21 3.02 -3.46
CA GLN A 180 13.34 2.21 -3.03
C GLN A 180 13.28 0.84 -3.71
N ASP A 181 14.43 0.35 -4.14
CA ASP A 181 14.55 -1.03 -4.61
C ASP A 181 14.51 -1.98 -3.41
N ASP A 182 13.74 -3.05 -3.49
CA ASP A 182 13.86 -4.12 -2.53
C ASP A 182 15.29 -4.67 -2.60
N PRO A 183 16.07 -4.65 -1.52
CA PRO A 183 17.45 -5.15 -1.53
C PRO A 183 17.54 -6.64 -1.96
N VAL A 184 16.44 -7.38 -1.89
CA VAL A 184 16.31 -8.76 -2.35
C VAL A 184 16.21 -8.84 -3.88
N GLY A 185 15.59 -7.86 -4.56
CA GLY A 185 15.47 -7.83 -6.02
C GLY A 185 16.80 -7.55 -6.74
N THR A 186 17.65 -6.71 -6.14
CA THR A 186 18.96 -6.34 -6.70
C THR A 186 19.96 -7.48 -6.66
N LEU A 187 19.92 -8.34 -5.65
CA LEU A 187 20.73 -9.55 -5.57
C LEU A 187 20.33 -10.60 -6.62
N GLN A 188 19.05 -10.72 -6.94
CA GLN A 188 18.57 -11.65 -7.98
C GLN A 188 18.84 -11.15 -9.42
N ALA A 189 18.84 -9.85 -9.66
CA ALA A 189 19.20 -9.28 -10.96
C ALA A 189 20.71 -9.36 -11.24
N ALA A 190 21.55 -9.17 -10.22
CA ALA A 190 23.01 -9.32 -10.33
C ALA A 190 23.46 -10.77 -10.57
N LEU A 191 22.63 -11.76 -10.17
CA LEU A 191 22.89 -13.19 -10.38
C LEU A 191 22.45 -13.71 -11.76
N ARG A 192 21.82 -12.88 -12.59
CA ARG A 192 21.35 -13.26 -13.94
C ARG A 192 22.27 -12.86 -15.10
N SER A 193 23.46 -12.35 -14.84
CA SER A 193 24.45 -12.18 -15.90
C SER A 193 25.15 -13.53 -16.19
N PRO A 194 25.20 -14.01 -17.43
CA PRO A 194 25.76 -15.30 -17.75
C PRO A 194 27.30 -15.21 -17.76
N SER A 195 27.91 -15.59 -16.65
CA SER A 195 29.34 -15.88 -16.62
C SER A 195 29.52 -17.32 -16.17
N SER A 196 30.03 -18.09 -17.11
CA SER A 196 30.33 -19.53 -17.02
C SER A 196 31.09 -19.91 -15.74
N LEU A 197 30.45 -20.67 -14.85
CA LEU A 197 31.14 -21.53 -13.89
C LEU A 197 30.26 -22.76 -13.60
N LYS A 198 30.91 -23.94 -13.60
CA LYS A 198 30.37 -25.29 -13.49
C LYS A 198 29.43 -25.49 -12.28
N PRO A 199 28.48 -26.44 -12.33
CA PRO A 199 27.51 -26.67 -11.28
C PRO A 199 28.19 -27.28 -10.04
N ARG A 200 28.16 -26.52 -8.96
CA ARG A 200 28.32 -27.08 -7.61
C ARG A 200 26.95 -27.56 -7.16
N THR A 201 26.80 -28.84 -7.01
CA THR A 201 25.65 -29.54 -6.46
C THR A 201 25.31 -28.96 -5.08
N THR A 202 24.32 -28.11 -4.99
CA THR A 202 23.72 -27.68 -3.73
C THR A 202 22.47 -28.57 -3.57
N GLN A 203 22.42 -29.32 -2.49
CA GLN A 203 21.27 -30.13 -2.10
C GLN A 203 20.01 -29.25 -2.11
N ALA A 204 18.96 -29.74 -2.77
CA ALA A 204 17.66 -29.10 -2.76
C ALA A 204 17.19 -29.00 -1.29
N GLU A 205 17.09 -27.77 -0.77
CA GLU A 205 16.54 -27.54 0.56
C GLU A 205 15.10 -28.05 0.57
N THR A 206 14.82 -29.05 1.41
CA THR A 206 13.47 -29.57 1.56
C THR A 206 12.61 -28.60 2.36
N LEU A 207 11.28 -28.64 2.14
CA LEU A 207 10.33 -27.80 2.90
C LEU A 207 10.57 -27.91 4.42
N GLU A 208 10.88 -29.12 4.88
CA GLU A 208 11.10 -29.43 6.29
C GLU A 208 12.38 -28.78 6.83
N SER A 209 13.50 -28.82 6.09
CA SER A 209 14.76 -28.19 6.53
C SER A 209 14.67 -26.68 6.60
N VAL A 210 13.93 -26.06 5.65
CA VAL A 210 13.66 -24.62 5.68
C VAL A 210 12.73 -24.26 6.85
N ALA A 211 11.69 -25.05 7.09
CA ALA A 211 10.77 -24.83 8.20
C ALA A 211 11.44 -24.98 9.57
N GLU A 212 12.34 -25.96 9.73
CA GLU A 212 13.16 -26.14 10.94
C GLU A 212 14.04 -24.93 11.20
N SER A 213 14.80 -24.49 10.20
CA SER A 213 15.68 -23.32 10.33
C SER A 213 14.91 -22.03 10.65
N VAL A 214 13.71 -21.87 10.09
CA VAL A 214 12.83 -20.71 10.39
C VAL A 214 12.26 -20.83 11.80
N ALA A 215 11.82 -22.02 12.21
CA ALA A 215 11.30 -22.25 13.56
C ALA A 215 12.39 -21.96 14.61
N ASP A 216 13.62 -22.42 14.41
CA ASP A 216 14.73 -22.15 15.30
C ASP A 216 15.03 -20.65 15.39
N SER A 217 15.05 -19.94 14.25
CA SER A 217 15.24 -18.48 14.25
C SER A 217 14.15 -17.74 15.03
N ILE A 218 12.90 -18.19 14.95
CA ILE A 218 11.80 -17.58 15.71
C ILE A 218 11.98 -17.87 17.21
N LEU A 219 12.35 -19.09 17.59
CA LEU A 219 12.53 -19.50 18.98
C LEU A 219 13.75 -18.85 19.64
N GLU A 220 14.79 -18.51 18.88
CA GLU A 220 15.97 -17.78 19.37
C GLU A 220 15.65 -16.32 19.75
N GLU A 221 14.66 -15.71 19.10
CA GLU A 221 14.23 -14.36 19.42
C GLU A 221 13.32 -14.29 20.67
N LEU A 222 12.78 -15.43 21.14
CA LEU A 222 11.84 -15.50 22.27
C LEU A 222 12.57 -15.60 23.61
N GLN A 223 11.97 -14.98 24.62
CA GLN A 223 12.44 -15.17 26.00
C GLN A 223 12.05 -16.55 26.54
N ALA A 224 12.80 -17.06 27.51
CA ALA A 224 12.54 -18.38 28.10
C ALA A 224 11.11 -18.55 28.65
N THR A 225 10.52 -17.48 29.18
CA THR A 225 9.13 -17.44 29.66
C THR A 225 8.11 -17.61 28.54
N GLU A 226 8.38 -17.10 27.33
CA GLU A 226 7.50 -17.23 26.17
C GLU A 226 7.58 -18.63 25.59
N VAL A 227 8.77 -19.24 25.54
CA VAL A 227 8.96 -20.62 25.12
C VAL A 227 8.25 -21.58 26.08
N GLN A 228 8.31 -21.33 27.41
CA GLN A 228 7.56 -22.11 28.40
C GLN A 228 6.04 -21.95 28.22
N ALA A 229 5.55 -20.75 27.94
CA ALA A 229 4.12 -20.52 27.69
C ALA A 229 3.63 -21.28 26.44
N LEU A 230 4.43 -21.30 25.35
CA LEU A 230 4.16 -22.12 24.17
C LEU A 230 4.14 -23.62 24.50
N GLY A 231 5.06 -24.07 25.36
CA GLY A 231 5.10 -25.43 25.83
C GLY A 231 3.83 -25.85 26.57
N ILE A 232 3.36 -25.02 27.50
CA ILE A 232 2.10 -25.24 28.23
C ILE A 232 0.91 -25.25 27.25
N HIS A 233 0.88 -24.34 26.29
CA HIS A 233 -0.16 -24.26 25.26
C HIS A 233 -0.26 -25.58 24.46
N PHE A 234 0.88 -26.14 24.02
CA PHE A 234 0.91 -27.40 23.26
C PHE A 234 0.73 -28.65 24.15
N ALA A 235 1.11 -28.59 25.44
CA ALA A 235 0.88 -29.68 26.39
C ALA A 235 -0.60 -29.83 26.75
N ALA A 236 -1.37 -28.76 26.72
CA ALA A 236 -2.83 -28.76 26.94
C ALA A 236 -3.65 -29.36 25.77
N GLY A 237 -2.97 -29.97 24.77
CA GLY A 237 -3.62 -30.62 23.62
C GLY A 237 -3.92 -29.68 22.45
N ASN A 238 -3.56 -28.39 22.53
CA ASN A 238 -3.69 -27.47 21.43
C ASN A 238 -2.62 -27.78 20.36
N GLN A 239 -3.05 -28.06 19.13
CA GLN A 239 -2.15 -28.27 17.99
C GLN A 239 -2.03 -27.03 17.09
N THR A 240 -2.74 -25.97 17.41
CA THR A 240 -2.73 -24.71 16.64
C THR A 240 -1.63 -23.78 17.15
N VAL A 241 -0.77 -23.36 16.24
CA VAL A 241 0.25 -22.34 16.53
C VAL A 241 -0.47 -21.02 16.79
N PRO A 242 -0.15 -20.28 17.88
CA PRO A 242 -0.74 -18.99 18.15
C PRO A 242 -0.58 -18.01 16.98
N PRO A 243 -1.58 -17.15 16.67
CA PRO A 243 -1.61 -16.33 15.46
C PRO A 243 -0.39 -15.40 15.29
N GLU A 244 0.21 -14.95 16.37
CA GLU A 244 1.40 -14.09 16.37
C GLU A 244 2.63 -14.83 15.80
N TYR A 245 2.80 -16.12 16.11
CA TYR A 245 3.91 -16.95 15.62
C TYR A 245 3.58 -17.58 14.27
N ASP A 246 2.32 -17.97 14.04
CA ASP A 246 1.87 -18.61 12.80
C ASP A 246 2.11 -17.73 11.57
N ARG A 247 1.75 -16.43 11.67
CA ARG A 247 1.97 -15.48 10.57
C ARG A 247 3.45 -15.31 10.24
N LYS A 248 4.30 -15.18 11.27
CA LYS A 248 5.75 -15.01 11.11
C LYS A 248 6.38 -16.26 10.50
N LEU A 249 6.01 -17.44 11.01
CA LEU A 249 6.47 -18.75 10.54
C LEU A 249 6.16 -18.96 9.05
N ILE A 250 4.89 -18.76 8.65
CA ILE A 250 4.44 -18.93 7.27
C ILE A 250 5.12 -17.94 6.34
N ALA A 251 5.19 -16.66 6.73
CA ALA A 251 5.81 -15.61 5.90
C ALA A 251 7.30 -15.87 5.68
N MET A 252 8.04 -16.21 6.73
CA MET A 252 9.49 -16.47 6.62
C MET A 252 9.78 -17.75 5.80
N THR A 253 8.99 -18.81 5.99
CA THR A 253 9.15 -20.06 5.22
C THR A 253 8.81 -19.84 3.74
N ALA A 254 7.72 -19.14 3.43
CA ALA A 254 7.34 -18.80 2.06
C ALA A 254 8.40 -17.93 1.37
N ASN A 255 8.96 -16.95 2.10
CA ASN A 255 10.04 -16.10 1.60
C ASN A 255 11.32 -16.88 1.29
N ARG A 256 11.76 -17.80 2.16
CA ARG A 256 12.95 -18.63 1.91
C ARG A 256 12.76 -19.57 0.72
N LEU A 257 11.56 -20.13 0.56
CA LEU A 257 11.23 -20.99 -0.58
C LEU A 257 10.90 -20.18 -1.86
N SER A 258 10.81 -18.86 -1.76
CA SER A 258 10.44 -17.95 -2.87
C SER A 258 9.14 -18.31 -3.58
N ARG A 259 8.18 -18.91 -2.85
CA ARG A 259 6.86 -19.31 -3.36
C ARG A 259 5.80 -19.36 -2.27
N ARG A 260 4.53 -19.33 -2.65
CA ARG A 260 3.42 -19.56 -1.71
C ARG A 260 3.40 -21.03 -1.29
N LEU A 261 3.01 -21.24 -0.02
CA LEU A 261 2.83 -22.58 0.55
C LEU A 261 1.39 -23.07 0.28
N GLU A 262 1.27 -24.32 -0.10
CA GLU A 262 -0.03 -24.98 -0.25
C GLU A 262 -0.64 -25.37 1.10
N SER A 263 -1.95 -25.65 1.14
CA SER A 263 -2.66 -25.98 2.38
C SER A 263 -2.07 -27.20 3.12
N THR A 264 -1.55 -28.15 2.39
CA THR A 264 -0.86 -29.35 2.93
C THR A 264 0.51 -29.00 3.51
N GLU A 265 1.23 -28.09 2.88
CA GLU A 265 2.53 -27.59 3.31
C GLU A 265 2.41 -26.72 4.57
N LEU A 266 1.37 -25.88 4.67
CA LEU A 266 1.08 -25.10 5.87
C LEU A 266 0.92 -25.99 7.12
N ARG A 267 0.25 -27.14 6.98
CA ARG A 267 0.12 -28.12 8.09
C ARG A 267 1.46 -28.70 8.50
N ARG A 268 2.33 -29.03 7.52
CA ARG A 268 3.68 -29.58 7.80
C ARG A 268 4.55 -28.54 8.50
N VAL A 269 4.59 -27.30 8.00
CA VAL A 269 5.36 -26.20 8.58
C VAL A 269 4.94 -25.93 10.05
N ARG A 270 3.64 -25.92 10.34
CA ARG A 270 3.12 -25.82 11.71
C ARG A 270 3.54 -26.99 12.58
N GLY A 271 3.49 -28.21 12.03
CA GLY A 271 3.93 -29.43 12.73
C GLY A 271 5.42 -29.37 13.11
N VAL A 272 6.27 -28.88 12.21
CA VAL A 272 7.69 -28.66 12.45
C VAL A 272 7.90 -27.67 13.60
N PHE A 273 7.20 -26.55 13.60
CA PHE A 273 7.30 -25.54 14.67
C PHE A 273 6.93 -26.13 16.05
N VAL A 274 5.83 -26.87 16.14
CA VAL A 274 5.43 -27.54 17.39
C VAL A 274 6.49 -28.53 17.85
N SER A 275 7.11 -29.25 16.92
CA SER A 275 8.19 -30.21 17.21
C SER A 275 9.43 -29.50 17.78
N GLN A 276 9.84 -28.38 17.19
CA GLN A 276 11.00 -27.60 17.66
C GLN A 276 10.76 -26.97 19.03
N VAL A 277 9.54 -26.45 19.31
CA VAL A 277 9.18 -25.97 20.65
C VAL A 277 9.32 -27.07 21.70
N ARG A 278 8.82 -28.29 21.42
CA ARG A 278 8.93 -29.44 22.33
C ARG A 278 10.37 -29.85 22.57
N LYS A 279 11.19 -29.87 21.53
CA LYS A 279 12.61 -30.20 21.62
C LYS A 279 13.34 -29.20 22.53
N ARG A 280 13.08 -27.89 22.36
CA ARG A 280 13.73 -26.82 23.17
C ARG A 280 13.33 -26.80 24.64
N LEU A 281 12.21 -27.45 24.99
CA LEU A 281 11.77 -27.58 26.39
C LEU A 281 12.38 -28.84 27.09
N THR A 282 12.97 -29.74 26.32
CA THR A 282 13.61 -30.95 26.82
C THR A 282 15.14 -30.83 26.91
N GLU A 283 15.70 -29.77 26.30
CA GLU A 283 17.11 -29.35 26.43
C GLU A 283 17.29 -28.40 27.63
#